data_c309862c8892ce6b6470fcf12976f083
#
_entry.id   c309862c8892ce6b6470fcf12976f083
#
_cell.length_a   1.000
_cell.length_b   1.000
_cell.length_c   1.000
_cell.angle_alpha   90.00
_cell.angle_beta   90.00
_cell.angle_gamma   90.00
#
_symmetry.space_group_name_H-M   'P 1'
#
loop_
_entity.id
_entity.type
_entity.pdbx_description
1 polymer ?
#
loop_
_entity_poly.entity_id
_entity_poly.type
_entity_poly.pdbx_seq_one_letter_code
_entity_poly.pdbx_strand_id
1 'polypeptide(L)'
;TPHPDVLGYGIRDYGNRVGMWRLFEVMDAHGIRGTVSLNISNFVHYPEIFEACEARNWAYMSHGMYNSRYHWGYEEDEERAAIAEAADLYRQLTGKHLRGWFSPAASFTLNTPDLVAEAGITYYCDWYHDDQPFPMRTRSGAPLITIPYTMDLNDSILYRQQYEGADFDRMVRDAFDRLYIEGAEHPR
;
A
#
# COMPACT_ATOMS: atom_id res chain seq x y z
N THR A 1 -8.45 0.91 -24.89
CA THR A 1 -7.15 1.06 -25.60
C THR A 1 -6.87 -0.18 -26.41
N PRO A 2 -6.31 -0.08 -27.61
CA PRO A 2 -5.91 -1.25 -28.40
C PRO A 2 -4.82 -2.04 -27.65
N HIS A 3 -4.81 -3.35 -27.82
CA HIS A 3 -3.77 -4.21 -27.27
C HIS A 3 -2.66 -4.46 -28.31
N PRO A 4 -1.36 -4.43 -27.88
CA PRO A 4 -0.86 -4.08 -26.54
C PRO A 4 -1.01 -2.58 -26.25
N ASP A 5 -1.41 -2.24 -25.01
CA ASP A 5 -1.52 -0.84 -24.54
C ASP A 5 -0.13 -0.28 -24.18
N VAL A 6 0.63 0.06 -25.21
CA VAL A 6 2.01 0.56 -25.05
C VAL A 6 2.06 1.89 -24.28
N LEU A 7 1.09 2.78 -24.52
CA LEU A 7 1.04 4.08 -23.85
C LEU A 7 0.75 3.90 -22.36
N GLY A 8 -0.29 3.14 -22.01
CA GLY A 8 -0.65 2.88 -20.64
C GLY A 8 0.44 2.13 -19.87
N TYR A 9 1.14 1.22 -20.53
CA TYR A 9 2.33 0.56 -19.97
C TYR A 9 3.45 1.59 -19.71
N GLY A 10 3.81 2.39 -20.71
CA GLY A 10 4.91 3.34 -20.60
C GLY A 10 4.71 4.41 -19.52
N ILE A 11 3.46 4.90 -19.34
CA ILE A 11 3.12 5.84 -18.27
C ILE A 11 3.38 5.21 -16.88
N ARG A 12 3.00 3.95 -16.68
CA ARG A 12 3.19 3.24 -15.40
C ARG A 12 4.65 2.84 -15.19
N ASP A 13 5.31 2.39 -16.25
CA ASP A 13 6.72 1.99 -16.22
C ASP A 13 7.66 3.17 -15.89
N TYR A 14 7.27 4.39 -16.27
CA TYR A 14 8.00 5.61 -15.89
C TYR A 14 8.14 5.72 -14.37
N GLY A 15 7.11 5.37 -13.60
CA GLY A 15 7.15 5.34 -12.13
C GLY A 15 8.27 4.43 -11.62
N ASN A 16 8.38 3.22 -12.16
CA ASN A 16 9.41 2.24 -11.76
C ASN A 16 10.82 2.65 -12.21
N ARG A 17 10.95 3.21 -13.41
CA ARG A 17 12.26 3.51 -14.03
C ARG A 17 12.85 4.86 -13.66
N VAL A 18 12.00 5.83 -13.32
CA VAL A 18 12.43 7.22 -13.06
C VAL A 18 11.83 7.77 -11.77
N GLY A 19 10.51 7.66 -11.61
CA GLY A 19 9.79 8.28 -10.49
C GLY A 19 10.27 7.77 -9.14
N MET A 20 10.43 6.46 -9.00
CA MET A 20 10.89 5.84 -7.76
C MET A 20 12.31 6.31 -7.35
N TRP A 21 13.21 6.47 -8.32
CA TRP A 21 14.58 6.94 -8.06
C TRP A 21 14.60 8.39 -7.59
N ARG A 22 13.79 9.26 -8.17
CA ARG A 22 13.62 10.65 -7.71
C ARG A 22 13.01 10.71 -6.30
N LEU A 23 12.06 9.82 -6.01
CA LEU A 23 11.48 9.72 -4.67
C LEU A 23 12.53 9.29 -3.65
N PHE A 24 13.37 8.32 -3.96
CA PHE A 24 14.49 7.93 -3.10
C PHE A 24 15.41 9.11 -2.78
N GLU A 25 15.82 9.88 -3.79
CA GLU A 25 16.68 11.06 -3.59
C GLU A 25 16.06 12.07 -2.61
N VAL A 26 14.78 12.38 -2.78
CA VAL A 26 14.07 13.32 -1.91
C VAL A 26 13.95 12.78 -0.49
N MET A 27 13.53 11.52 -0.34
CA MET A 27 13.35 10.91 0.97
C MET A 27 14.69 10.75 1.71
N ASP A 28 15.75 10.37 1.00
CA ASP A 28 17.10 10.27 1.56
C ASP A 28 17.60 11.64 2.05
N ALA A 29 17.38 12.71 1.27
CA ALA A 29 17.78 14.07 1.64
C ALA A 29 17.12 14.57 2.93
N HIS A 30 15.95 14.03 3.26
CA HIS A 30 15.20 14.38 4.48
C HIS A 30 15.25 13.30 5.57
N GLY A 31 16.00 12.23 5.39
CA GLY A 31 16.08 11.12 6.34
C GLY A 31 14.76 10.36 6.56
N ILE A 32 13.88 10.38 5.55
CA ILE A 32 12.56 9.76 5.63
C ILE A 32 12.64 8.30 5.17
N ARG A 33 12.09 7.39 5.99
CA ARG A 33 11.91 5.98 5.66
C ARG A 33 10.49 5.74 5.18
N GLY A 34 10.36 4.99 4.08
CA GLY A 34 9.06 4.65 3.50
C GLY A 34 8.52 3.29 3.93
N THR A 35 7.22 3.14 3.80
CA THR A 35 6.55 1.83 3.72
C THR A 35 6.00 1.67 2.31
N VAL A 36 6.51 0.68 1.58
CA VAL A 36 6.07 0.42 0.21
C VAL A 36 4.74 -0.32 0.21
N SER A 37 3.72 0.24 -0.41
CA SER A 37 2.51 -0.49 -0.79
C SER A 37 2.80 -1.26 -2.06
N LEU A 38 3.25 -2.53 -1.90
CA LEU A 38 3.94 -3.30 -2.89
C LEU A 38 3.00 -4.21 -3.68
N ASN A 39 2.90 -4.02 -5.00
CA ASN A 39 2.51 -5.13 -5.86
C ASN A 39 3.69 -6.11 -5.92
N ILE A 40 3.51 -7.31 -5.37
CA ILE A 40 4.63 -8.23 -5.11
C ILE A 40 5.40 -8.58 -6.39
N SER A 41 4.70 -8.65 -7.53
CA SER A 41 5.31 -8.86 -8.85
C SER A 41 6.37 -7.82 -9.24
N ASN A 42 6.32 -6.61 -8.66
CA ASN A 42 7.32 -5.58 -8.97
C ASN A 42 8.73 -6.02 -8.58
N PHE A 43 8.89 -6.78 -7.51
CA PHE A 43 10.21 -7.28 -7.11
C PHE A 43 10.75 -8.38 -8.04
N VAL A 44 9.86 -9.05 -8.78
CA VAL A 44 10.26 -9.98 -9.84
C VAL A 44 10.68 -9.23 -11.10
N HIS A 45 9.95 -8.16 -11.45
CA HIS A 45 10.18 -7.40 -12.69
C HIS A 45 11.26 -6.33 -12.55
N TYR A 46 11.46 -5.79 -11.34
CA TYR A 46 12.38 -4.69 -11.03
C TYR A 46 13.18 -5.00 -9.75
N PRO A 47 14.05 -6.02 -9.77
CA PRO A 47 14.84 -6.42 -8.59
C PRO A 47 15.71 -5.28 -8.05
N GLU A 48 16.14 -4.34 -8.91
CA GLU A 48 16.91 -3.16 -8.50
C GLU A 48 16.13 -2.22 -7.58
N ILE A 49 14.79 -2.15 -7.71
CA ILE A 49 13.95 -1.38 -6.80
C ILE A 49 13.92 -2.07 -5.43
N PHE A 50 13.83 -3.40 -5.40
CA PHE A 50 13.91 -4.16 -4.15
C PHE A 50 15.23 -3.91 -3.43
N GLU A 51 16.37 -4.04 -4.14
CA GLU A 51 17.69 -3.78 -3.57
C GLU A 51 17.83 -2.35 -3.02
N ALA A 52 17.31 -1.36 -3.76
CA ALA A 52 17.32 0.03 -3.33
C ALA A 52 16.47 0.31 -2.08
N CYS A 53 15.30 -0.35 -1.96
CA CYS A 53 14.45 -0.26 -0.77
C CYS A 53 15.10 -0.96 0.44
N GLU A 54 15.71 -2.15 0.25
CA GLU A 54 16.43 -2.88 1.31
C GLU A 54 17.62 -2.08 1.84
N ALA A 55 18.41 -1.45 0.94
CA ALA A 55 19.53 -0.60 1.33
C ALA A 55 19.10 0.58 2.22
N ARG A 56 17.85 1.04 2.10
CA ARG A 56 17.25 2.11 2.90
C ARG A 56 16.49 1.61 4.13
N ASN A 57 16.45 0.29 4.31
CA ASN A 57 15.69 -0.35 5.39
C ASN A 57 14.20 0.08 5.39
N TRP A 58 13.59 0.15 4.21
CA TRP A 58 12.19 0.46 4.07
C TRP A 58 11.32 -0.73 4.46
N ALA A 59 10.10 -0.45 4.91
CA ALA A 59 9.10 -1.47 5.23
C ALA A 59 8.22 -1.78 4.02
N TYR A 60 7.48 -2.90 4.10
CA TYR A 60 6.59 -3.33 3.03
C TYR A 60 5.24 -3.77 3.58
N MET A 61 4.18 -3.40 2.87
CA MET A 61 2.87 -4.02 2.94
C MET A 61 2.47 -4.49 1.54
N SER A 62 1.68 -5.53 1.45
CA SER A 62 1.19 -6.01 0.15
C SER A 62 0.15 -5.05 -0.43
N HIS A 63 0.22 -4.85 -1.74
CA HIS A 63 -0.87 -4.30 -2.56
C HIS A 63 -1.33 -5.35 -3.59
N GLY A 64 -1.38 -6.63 -3.15
CA GLY A 64 -1.66 -7.76 -4.00
C GLY A 64 -0.52 -8.12 -4.96
N MET A 65 -0.78 -9.05 -5.88
CA MET A 65 0.20 -9.46 -6.87
C MET A 65 0.41 -8.41 -7.97
N TYR A 66 -0.69 -7.90 -8.52
CA TYR A 66 -0.74 -6.88 -9.57
C TYR A 66 -1.82 -5.86 -9.25
N ASN A 67 -1.60 -4.59 -9.57
CA ASN A 67 -2.57 -3.52 -9.34
C ASN A 67 -3.84 -3.64 -10.24
N SER A 68 -3.89 -4.60 -11.11
CA SER A 68 -5.04 -4.94 -11.98
C SER A 68 -5.82 -6.18 -11.52
N ARG A 69 -5.34 -6.89 -10.50
CA ARG A 69 -6.03 -8.06 -9.92
C ARG A 69 -6.85 -7.62 -8.72
N TYR A 70 -8.04 -7.10 -8.99
CA TYR A 70 -8.97 -6.67 -7.95
C TYR A 70 -9.66 -7.86 -7.30
N HIS A 71 -9.94 -7.75 -5.99
CA HIS A 71 -10.62 -8.81 -5.23
C HIS A 71 -12.15 -8.68 -5.27
N TRP A 72 -12.69 -7.62 -5.85
CA TRP A 72 -14.15 -7.48 -5.98
C TRP A 72 -14.79 -8.68 -6.67
N GLY A 73 -15.74 -9.29 -5.99
CA GLY A 73 -16.48 -10.44 -6.51
C GLY A 73 -15.75 -11.78 -6.39
N TYR A 74 -14.60 -11.82 -5.71
CA TYR A 74 -13.97 -13.09 -5.37
C TYR A 74 -14.81 -13.85 -4.35
N GLU A 75 -14.97 -15.14 -4.57
CA GLU A 75 -15.39 -16.06 -3.54
C GLU A 75 -14.29 -16.24 -2.49
N GLU A 76 -14.66 -16.67 -1.28
CA GLU A 76 -13.72 -16.73 -0.15
C GLU A 76 -12.45 -17.55 -0.46
N ASP A 77 -12.58 -18.70 -1.13
CA ASP A 77 -11.45 -19.56 -1.48
C ASP A 77 -10.54 -18.93 -2.55
N GLU A 78 -11.11 -18.19 -3.49
CA GLU A 78 -10.35 -17.46 -4.51
C GLU A 78 -9.53 -16.34 -3.88
N GLU A 79 -10.15 -15.59 -2.95
CA GLU A 79 -9.46 -14.52 -2.25
C GLU A 79 -8.36 -15.07 -1.34
N ARG A 80 -8.65 -16.15 -0.61
CA ARG A 80 -7.67 -16.88 0.21
C ARG A 80 -6.45 -17.29 -0.61
N ALA A 81 -6.67 -17.86 -1.78
CA ALA A 81 -5.61 -18.28 -2.70
C ALA A 81 -4.78 -17.07 -3.19
N ALA A 82 -5.42 -15.96 -3.53
CA ALA A 82 -4.75 -14.74 -3.99
C ALA A 82 -3.88 -14.11 -2.88
N ILE A 83 -4.36 -14.10 -1.64
CA ILE A 83 -3.62 -13.59 -0.48
C ILE A 83 -2.42 -14.52 -0.18
N ALA A 84 -2.63 -15.84 -0.20
CA ALA A 84 -1.56 -16.82 0.01
C ALA A 84 -0.47 -16.72 -1.08
N GLU A 85 -0.86 -16.59 -2.36
CA GLU A 85 0.07 -16.40 -3.48
C GLU A 85 0.98 -15.18 -3.24
N ALA A 86 0.41 -14.04 -2.83
CA ALA A 86 1.17 -12.84 -2.57
C ALA A 86 2.12 -13.00 -1.36
N ALA A 87 1.64 -13.59 -0.27
CA ALA A 87 2.43 -13.81 0.94
C ALA A 87 3.59 -14.80 0.71
N ASP A 88 3.33 -15.88 -0.04
CA ASP A 88 4.33 -16.90 -0.34
C ASP A 88 5.40 -16.37 -1.28
N LEU A 89 5.03 -15.65 -2.34
CA LEU A 89 6.01 -15.05 -3.24
C LEU A 89 6.86 -14.01 -2.51
N TYR A 90 6.24 -13.15 -1.68
CA TYR A 90 7.00 -12.19 -0.87
C TYR A 90 8.04 -12.90 0.01
N ARG A 91 7.63 -13.98 0.69
CA ARG A 91 8.54 -14.78 1.53
C ARG A 91 9.66 -15.42 0.72
N GLN A 92 9.36 -15.92 -0.48
CA GLN A 92 10.38 -16.51 -1.37
C GLN A 92 11.42 -15.48 -1.82
N LEU A 93 10.99 -14.26 -2.15
CA LEU A 93 11.86 -13.20 -2.65
C LEU A 93 12.70 -12.55 -1.55
N THR A 94 12.15 -12.42 -0.33
CA THR A 94 12.74 -11.60 0.73
C THR A 94 13.27 -12.41 1.93
N GLY A 95 12.84 -13.66 2.09
CA GLY A 95 13.03 -14.45 3.30
C GLY A 95 12.23 -13.96 4.51
N LYS A 96 11.38 -12.93 4.36
CA LYS A 96 10.63 -12.28 5.43
C LYS A 96 9.15 -12.63 5.37
N HIS A 97 8.45 -12.53 6.51
CA HIS A 97 7.00 -12.61 6.54
C HIS A 97 6.37 -11.27 6.15
N LEU A 98 5.36 -11.34 5.30
CA LEU A 98 4.52 -10.19 4.97
C LEU A 98 3.71 -9.79 6.21
N ARG A 99 3.76 -8.52 6.58
CA ARG A 99 3.13 -8.05 7.83
C ARG A 99 1.92 -7.15 7.61
N GLY A 100 1.80 -6.52 6.46
CA GLY A 100 0.76 -5.55 6.15
C GLY A 100 0.03 -5.87 4.86
N TRP A 101 -1.23 -5.44 4.80
CA TRP A 101 -2.09 -5.62 3.64
C TRP A 101 -2.86 -4.35 3.33
N PHE A 102 -2.88 -4.00 2.06
CA PHE A 102 -3.76 -3.02 1.43
C PHE A 102 -4.17 -3.58 0.07
N SER A 103 -5.44 -3.85 -0.13
CA SER A 103 -5.95 -4.46 -1.37
C SER A 103 -5.78 -3.55 -2.59
N PRO A 104 -5.48 -4.10 -3.78
CA PRO A 104 -5.43 -3.30 -5.01
C PRO A 104 -6.72 -2.49 -5.20
N ALA A 105 -6.59 -1.18 -5.35
CA ALA A 105 -7.72 -0.24 -5.45
C ALA A 105 -8.73 -0.36 -4.28
N ALA A 106 -8.29 -0.76 -3.09
CA ALA A 106 -9.15 -1.05 -1.95
C ALA A 106 -10.29 -2.03 -2.30
N SER A 107 -10.00 -3.03 -3.12
CA SER A 107 -10.97 -4.01 -3.64
C SER A 107 -11.21 -5.18 -2.68
N PHE A 108 -11.33 -4.89 -1.39
CA PHE A 108 -11.57 -5.90 -0.36
C PHE A 108 -12.99 -6.51 -0.45
N THR A 109 -13.13 -7.72 0.10
CA THR A 109 -14.43 -8.35 0.40
C THR A 109 -14.71 -8.30 1.90
N LEU A 110 -15.86 -8.80 2.32
CA LEU A 110 -16.15 -8.93 3.76
C LEU A 110 -15.25 -9.97 4.45
N ASN A 111 -14.65 -10.88 3.69
CA ASN A 111 -13.76 -11.93 4.21
C ASN A 111 -12.30 -11.48 4.33
N THR A 112 -11.88 -10.45 3.60
CA THR A 112 -10.48 -10.01 3.52
C THR A 112 -9.80 -9.88 4.89
N PRO A 113 -10.39 -9.22 5.91
CA PRO A 113 -9.74 -9.09 7.22
C PRO A 113 -9.42 -10.43 7.88
N ASP A 114 -10.34 -11.38 7.78
CA ASP A 114 -10.16 -12.72 8.33
C ASP A 114 -9.07 -13.49 7.58
N LEU A 115 -9.10 -13.42 6.25
CA LEU A 115 -8.15 -14.14 5.39
C LEU A 115 -6.72 -13.61 5.50
N VAL A 116 -6.54 -12.30 5.63
CA VAL A 116 -5.22 -11.72 5.85
C VAL A 116 -4.67 -12.09 7.23
N ALA A 117 -5.53 -12.13 8.26
CA ALA A 117 -5.14 -12.59 9.60
C ALA A 117 -4.78 -14.09 9.61
N GLU A 118 -5.52 -14.94 8.90
CA GLU A 118 -5.22 -16.36 8.72
C GLU A 118 -3.87 -16.57 8.01
N ALA A 119 -3.49 -15.70 7.07
CA ALA A 119 -2.18 -15.70 6.40
C ALA A 119 -1.03 -15.19 7.28
N GLY A 120 -1.29 -14.82 8.54
CA GLY A 120 -0.30 -14.31 9.48
C GLY A 120 0.07 -12.83 9.29
N ILE A 121 -0.71 -12.10 8.52
CA ILE A 121 -0.57 -10.65 8.33
C ILE A 121 -1.12 -9.96 9.58
N THR A 122 -0.43 -8.95 10.09
CA THR A 122 -0.69 -8.36 11.41
C THR A 122 -1.32 -6.99 11.37
N TYR A 123 -1.28 -6.29 10.23
CA TYR A 123 -1.99 -5.03 10.05
C TYR A 123 -2.65 -4.90 8.68
N TYR A 124 -3.73 -4.09 8.62
CA TYR A 124 -4.65 -3.98 7.52
C TYR A 124 -5.04 -2.51 7.29
N CYS A 125 -5.01 -2.04 6.04
CA CYS A 125 -5.14 -0.63 5.70
C CYS A 125 -6.32 -0.29 4.78
N ASP A 126 -7.20 -1.25 4.42
CA ASP A 126 -8.27 -1.00 3.46
C ASP A 126 -9.43 -0.15 4.00
N TRP A 127 -9.55 -0.03 5.31
CA TRP A 127 -10.69 0.67 5.91
C TRP A 127 -10.34 2.10 6.30
N TYR A 128 -11.20 3.04 5.91
CA TYR A 128 -11.08 4.49 6.17
C TYR A 128 -12.06 4.90 7.28
N HIS A 129 -11.93 4.35 8.45
CA HIS A 129 -12.99 4.37 9.45
C HIS A 129 -12.62 5.00 10.80
N ASP A 130 -11.37 5.40 10.98
CA ASP A 130 -10.90 6.04 12.21
C ASP A 130 -9.64 6.86 11.91
N ASP A 131 -9.21 7.68 12.85
CA ASP A 131 -7.92 8.39 12.82
C ASP A 131 -6.83 7.61 13.57
N GLN A 132 -7.19 6.57 14.29
CA GLN A 132 -6.28 5.77 15.13
C GLN A 132 -6.26 4.30 14.74
N PRO A 133 -5.10 3.62 14.85
CA PRO A 133 -5.04 2.17 14.76
C PRO A 133 -5.80 1.52 15.92
N PHE A 134 -6.54 0.45 15.63
CA PHE A 134 -7.17 -0.36 16.66
C PHE A 134 -7.26 -1.84 16.30
N PRO A 135 -7.40 -2.74 17.32
CA PRO A 135 -7.49 -4.16 17.07
C PRO A 135 -8.84 -4.54 16.48
N MET A 136 -8.81 -5.38 15.45
CA MET A 136 -10.00 -5.98 14.85
C MET A 136 -10.27 -7.36 15.44
N ARG A 137 -11.55 -7.73 15.51
CA ARG A 137 -11.95 -9.11 15.80
C ARG A 137 -11.95 -9.92 14.51
N THR A 138 -11.21 -11.02 14.50
CA THR A 138 -11.17 -11.97 13.39
C THR A 138 -11.88 -13.27 13.77
N ARG A 139 -12.37 -14.00 12.77
CA ARG A 139 -13.04 -15.31 12.98
C ARG A 139 -12.11 -16.33 13.66
N SER A 140 -10.83 -16.31 13.30
CA SER A 140 -9.81 -17.21 13.85
C SER A 140 -9.31 -16.81 15.24
N GLY A 141 -9.59 -15.58 15.69
CA GLY A 141 -9.00 -14.98 16.87
C GLY A 141 -7.54 -14.54 16.69
N ALA A 142 -6.98 -14.66 15.47
CA ALA A 142 -5.65 -14.15 15.16
C ALA A 142 -5.62 -12.62 15.28
N PRO A 143 -4.55 -12.03 15.82
CA PRO A 143 -4.46 -10.58 15.99
C PRO A 143 -4.36 -9.87 14.65
N LEU A 144 -5.19 -8.87 14.43
CA LEU A 144 -5.13 -7.96 13.30
C LEU A 144 -5.37 -6.54 13.79
N ILE A 145 -4.51 -5.62 13.40
CA ILE A 145 -4.65 -4.19 13.70
C ILE A 145 -5.04 -3.47 12.40
N THR A 146 -6.12 -2.70 12.43
CA THR A 146 -6.41 -1.79 11.35
C THR A 146 -5.63 -0.51 11.53
N ILE A 147 -5.00 -0.03 10.45
CA ILE A 147 -4.30 1.25 10.39
C ILE A 147 -5.11 2.13 9.43
N PRO A 148 -5.59 3.29 9.89
CA PRO A 148 -6.34 4.20 9.05
C PRO A 148 -5.55 4.61 7.81
N TYR A 149 -6.23 4.68 6.69
CA TYR A 149 -5.72 5.21 5.44
C TYR A 149 -6.65 6.33 4.97
N THR A 150 -6.11 7.44 4.48
CA THR A 150 -6.91 8.52 3.92
C THR A 150 -6.77 8.61 2.41
N MET A 151 -7.89 8.84 1.74
CA MET A 151 -7.90 9.14 0.31
C MET A 151 -7.68 10.64 0.03
N ASP A 152 -7.78 11.49 1.03
CA ASP A 152 -7.67 12.94 0.88
C ASP A 152 -6.26 13.38 0.48
N LEU A 153 -5.24 12.62 0.90
CA LEU A 153 -3.84 12.86 0.56
C LEU A 153 -3.29 11.86 -0.45
N ASN A 154 -4.17 11.15 -1.17
CA ASN A 154 -3.75 10.23 -2.22
C ASN A 154 -3.52 10.98 -3.53
N ASP A 155 -2.26 11.04 -3.98
CA ASP A 155 -1.82 11.74 -5.18
C ASP A 155 -2.52 11.25 -6.46
N SER A 156 -2.85 9.96 -6.56
CA SER A 156 -3.59 9.39 -7.69
C SER A 156 -5.00 9.99 -7.82
N ILE A 157 -5.66 10.26 -6.69
CA ILE A 157 -6.99 10.89 -6.68
C ILE A 157 -6.86 12.36 -7.05
N LEU A 158 -5.90 13.06 -6.45
CA LEU A 158 -5.67 14.47 -6.71
C LEU A 158 -5.31 14.70 -8.19
N TYR A 159 -4.46 13.84 -8.76
CA TYR A 159 -4.13 13.88 -10.18
C TYR A 159 -5.36 13.71 -11.09
N ARG A 160 -6.26 12.77 -10.77
CA ARG A 160 -7.52 12.59 -11.53
C ARG A 160 -8.45 13.79 -11.44
N GLN A 161 -8.41 14.54 -10.33
CA GLN A 161 -9.18 15.75 -10.10
C GLN A 161 -8.47 17.00 -10.63
N GLN A 162 -7.35 16.85 -11.31
CA GLN A 162 -6.56 17.93 -11.92
C GLN A 162 -6.00 18.95 -10.91
N TYR A 163 -5.75 18.54 -9.67
CA TYR A 163 -4.98 19.34 -8.72
C TYR A 163 -3.52 19.49 -9.15
N GLU A 164 -2.95 20.65 -8.85
CA GLU A 164 -1.54 20.92 -9.08
C GLU A 164 -0.66 20.53 -7.87
N GLY A 165 0.67 20.46 -8.07
CA GLY A 165 1.59 20.13 -6.99
C GLY A 165 1.52 21.10 -5.80
N ALA A 166 1.22 22.39 -6.05
CA ALA A 166 1.02 23.39 -5.01
C ALA A 166 -0.23 23.12 -4.16
N ASP A 167 -1.29 22.59 -4.75
CA ASP A 167 -2.49 22.19 -4.01
C ASP A 167 -2.17 21.01 -3.08
N PHE A 168 -1.42 20.02 -3.60
CA PHE A 168 -1.00 18.87 -2.79
C PHE A 168 -0.13 19.30 -1.59
N ASP A 169 0.89 20.15 -1.81
CA ASP A 169 1.71 20.69 -0.72
C ASP A 169 0.87 21.38 0.34
N ARG A 170 -0.08 22.24 -0.07
CA ARG A 170 -0.98 22.93 0.85
C ARG A 170 -1.84 21.94 1.63
N MET A 171 -2.46 20.95 0.95
CA MET A 171 -3.32 19.95 1.60
C MET A 171 -2.55 19.11 2.62
N VAL A 172 -1.32 18.70 2.32
CA VAL A 172 -0.47 17.95 3.25
C VAL A 172 -0.16 18.80 4.49
N ARG A 173 0.18 20.09 4.31
CA ARG A 173 0.47 21.00 5.43
C ARG A 173 -0.77 21.23 6.29
N ASP A 174 -1.91 21.53 5.67
CA ASP A 174 -3.17 21.78 6.38
C ASP A 174 -3.58 20.54 7.21
N ALA A 175 -3.46 19.34 6.63
CA ALA A 175 -3.76 18.10 7.32
C ALA A 175 -2.78 17.85 8.49
N PHE A 176 -1.48 18.05 8.27
CA PHE A 176 -0.47 17.90 9.32
C PHE A 176 -0.70 18.88 10.48
N ASP A 177 -0.93 20.16 10.18
CA ASP A 177 -1.15 21.20 11.21
C ASP A 177 -2.41 20.89 12.01
N ARG A 178 -3.46 20.41 11.36
CA ARG A 178 -4.70 20.02 12.03
C ARG A 178 -4.50 18.83 12.97
N LEU A 179 -3.90 17.75 12.47
CA LEU A 179 -3.64 16.55 13.26
C LEU A 179 -2.64 16.83 14.40
N TYR A 180 -1.67 17.70 14.17
CA TYR A 180 -0.71 18.10 15.20
C TYR A 180 -1.38 18.84 16.38
N ILE A 181 -2.32 19.75 16.08
CA ILE A 181 -3.09 20.47 17.11
C ILE A 181 -3.99 19.48 17.87
N GLU A 182 -4.71 18.60 17.16
CA GLU A 182 -5.59 17.62 17.78
C GLU A 182 -4.83 16.58 18.59
N GLY A 183 -3.61 16.24 18.18
CA GLY A 183 -2.74 15.31 18.86
C GLY A 183 -2.33 15.73 20.27
N ALA A 184 -2.51 16.99 20.64
CA ALA A 184 -2.30 17.46 22.01
C ALA A 184 -3.36 16.92 23.00
N GLU A 185 -4.55 16.60 22.50
CA GLU A 185 -5.68 16.10 23.30
C GLU A 185 -5.98 14.62 23.04
N HIS A 186 -5.86 14.22 21.79
CA HIS A 186 -6.16 12.86 21.32
C HIS A 186 -5.05 12.36 20.37
N PRO A 187 -4.55 11.13 20.52
CA PRO A 187 -3.64 10.55 19.54
C PRO A 187 -4.26 10.55 18.13
N ARG A 188 -3.46 10.97 17.13
CA ARG A 188 -3.87 11.02 15.72
C ARG A 188 -2.81 10.37 14.83
#